data_4f4bb0c4140bab31483b214a9ff2e710
#
_entry.id   4f4bb0c4140bab31483b214a9ff2e710
#
_cell.length_a   1.000
_cell.length_b   1.000
_cell.length_c   1.000
_cell.angle_alpha   90.00
_cell.angle_beta   90.00
_cell.angle_gamma   90.00
#
_symmetry.space_group_name_H-M   'P 1'
#
loop_
_entity.id
_entity.type
_entity.pdbx_description
1 polymer ?
#
loop_
_entity_poly.entity_id
_entity_poly.type
_entity_poly.pdbx_seq_one_letter_code
_entity_poly.pdbx_strand_id
1 'polypeptide(L)'
;MSIAKNLKQLRQERNLTQEQVAERLGVTRQTVSGYESDRTRPDVDTLMRLAEIYGTDLNGVLYGPQDRQRRLRGFVTAAWSVLGISVFLALVSAAVYWWGHMFLPLQEGRVSAEMKPILERKMLLNDIWCAIDGINLTVTGLGLLVLLVLLLALCVNIPWKKKLIFTGIWAGGILAVTLPFALTDPAFGPVNYLFTPGLLITRILFFLLVALAVDFFRARRQKRKPE
;
A
#
# COMPACT_ATOMS: atom_id res chain seq x y z
N MET A 1 9.11 9.00 -22.80
CA MET A 1 9.29 7.86 -23.74
C MET A 1 8.20 7.99 -24.79
N SER A 2 8.48 7.67 -26.08
CA SER A 2 7.44 7.71 -27.12
C SER A 2 6.74 6.37 -27.20
N ILE A 3 5.46 6.35 -27.56
CA ILE A 3 4.67 5.14 -27.80
C ILE A 3 5.39 4.20 -28.77
N ALA A 4 6.01 4.75 -29.79
CA ALA A 4 6.78 4.02 -30.80
C ALA A 4 7.89 3.14 -30.19
N LYS A 5 8.66 3.69 -29.25
CA LYS A 5 9.70 2.93 -28.53
C LYS A 5 9.11 1.79 -27.69
N ASN A 6 7.98 2.06 -27.04
CA ASN A 6 7.29 1.06 -26.23
C ASN A 6 6.77 -0.10 -27.07
N LEU A 7 6.15 0.19 -28.23
CA LEU A 7 5.67 -0.81 -29.17
C LEU A 7 6.81 -1.72 -29.64
N LYS A 8 7.94 -1.11 -30.07
CA LYS A 8 9.11 -1.87 -30.49
C LYS A 8 9.67 -2.76 -29.38
N GLN A 9 9.76 -2.24 -28.17
CA GLN A 9 10.25 -2.99 -27.01
C GLN A 9 9.32 -4.16 -26.65
N LEU A 10 8.00 -3.93 -26.58
CA LEU A 10 7.00 -4.98 -26.29
C LEU A 10 7.03 -6.09 -27.33
N ARG A 11 7.16 -5.74 -28.62
CA ARG A 11 7.33 -6.73 -29.69
C ARG A 11 8.57 -7.59 -29.49
N GLN A 12 9.70 -6.96 -29.18
CA GLN A 12 10.97 -7.65 -28.94
C GLN A 12 10.92 -8.58 -27.72
N GLU A 13 10.28 -8.13 -26.63
CA GLU A 13 10.09 -8.95 -25.42
C GLU A 13 9.23 -10.20 -25.68
N ARG A 14 8.36 -10.15 -26.69
CA ARG A 14 7.53 -11.29 -27.13
C ARG A 14 8.18 -12.10 -28.25
N ASN A 15 9.41 -11.76 -28.67
CA ASN A 15 10.11 -12.39 -29.79
C ASN A 15 9.29 -12.40 -31.10
N LEU A 16 8.47 -11.35 -31.31
CA LEU A 16 7.66 -11.22 -32.52
C LEU A 16 8.40 -10.41 -33.59
N THR A 17 8.25 -10.79 -34.86
CA THR A 17 8.67 -9.97 -36.01
C THR A 17 7.63 -8.90 -36.32
N GLN A 18 8.01 -7.82 -37.00
CA GLN A 18 7.06 -6.81 -37.48
C GLN A 18 6.01 -7.42 -38.43
N GLU A 19 6.38 -8.43 -39.20
CA GLU A 19 5.51 -9.20 -40.09
C GLU A 19 4.42 -9.92 -39.32
N GLN A 20 4.82 -10.66 -38.26
CA GLN A 20 3.87 -11.40 -37.41
C GLN A 20 2.88 -10.49 -36.68
N VAL A 21 3.33 -9.31 -36.26
CA VAL A 21 2.43 -8.32 -35.65
C VAL A 21 1.49 -7.74 -36.69
N ALA A 22 1.98 -7.45 -37.90
CA ALA A 22 1.19 -6.91 -38.98
C ALA A 22 0.08 -7.90 -39.42
N GLU A 23 0.41 -9.19 -39.51
CA GLU A 23 -0.52 -10.27 -39.82
C GLU A 23 -1.64 -10.35 -38.78
N ARG A 24 -1.29 -10.38 -37.49
CA ARG A 24 -2.28 -10.44 -36.37
C ARG A 24 -3.16 -9.20 -36.29
N LEU A 25 -2.60 -8.03 -36.66
CA LEU A 25 -3.30 -6.75 -36.62
C LEU A 25 -4.16 -6.52 -37.87
N GLY A 26 -3.91 -7.28 -38.98
CA GLY A 26 -4.58 -7.09 -40.24
C GLY A 26 -4.10 -5.86 -41.04
N VAL A 27 -2.83 -5.48 -40.87
CA VAL A 27 -2.20 -4.32 -41.53
C VAL A 27 -0.91 -4.72 -42.26
N THR A 28 -0.30 -3.78 -43.01
CA THR A 28 0.98 -4.06 -43.67
C THR A 28 2.15 -3.96 -42.69
N ARG A 29 3.27 -4.68 -42.97
CA ARG A 29 4.53 -4.53 -42.24
C ARG A 29 5.02 -3.08 -42.17
N GLN A 30 4.81 -2.33 -43.27
CA GLN A 30 5.17 -0.91 -43.34
C GLN A 30 4.40 -0.07 -42.33
N THR A 31 3.12 -0.36 -42.11
CA THR A 31 2.29 0.29 -41.09
C THR A 31 2.86 0.08 -39.69
N VAL A 32 3.19 -1.19 -39.34
CA VAL A 32 3.81 -1.51 -38.03
C VAL A 32 5.17 -0.82 -37.89
N SER A 33 5.99 -0.80 -38.94
CA SER A 33 7.26 -0.08 -38.97
C SER A 33 7.06 1.43 -38.79
N GLY A 34 5.99 1.99 -39.37
CA GLY A 34 5.59 3.38 -39.17
C GLY A 34 5.25 3.69 -37.73
N TYR A 35 4.50 2.83 -37.06
CA TYR A 35 4.15 2.94 -35.64
C TYR A 35 5.40 2.89 -34.73
N GLU A 36 6.33 1.99 -35.01
CA GLU A 36 7.57 1.82 -34.22
C GLU A 36 8.63 2.91 -34.50
N SER A 37 8.51 3.63 -35.62
CA SER A 37 9.41 4.76 -35.99
C SER A 37 8.82 6.13 -35.74
N ASP A 38 7.61 6.21 -35.12
CA ASP A 38 6.87 7.45 -34.83
C ASP A 38 6.48 8.26 -36.10
N ARG A 39 6.47 7.61 -37.27
CA ARG A 39 6.04 8.22 -38.53
C ARG A 39 4.53 8.31 -38.63
N THR A 40 3.83 7.31 -38.11
CA THR A 40 2.39 7.25 -38.04
C THR A 40 1.95 6.89 -36.64
N ARG A 41 0.82 7.43 -36.21
CA ARG A 41 0.29 7.13 -34.86
C ARG A 41 -0.87 6.17 -34.99
N PRO A 42 -0.85 5.03 -34.25
CA PRO A 42 -2.00 4.17 -34.17
C PRO A 42 -3.16 4.86 -33.44
N ASP A 43 -4.38 4.61 -33.86
CA ASP A 43 -5.57 5.03 -33.15
C ASP A 43 -5.80 4.21 -31.86
N VAL A 44 -6.79 4.57 -31.08
CA VAL A 44 -7.06 3.92 -29.79
C VAL A 44 -7.42 2.45 -29.96
N ASP A 45 -8.20 2.12 -31.00
CA ASP A 45 -8.62 0.73 -31.25
C ASP A 45 -7.42 -0.12 -31.67
N THR A 46 -6.54 0.42 -32.52
CA THR A 46 -5.27 -0.24 -32.89
C THR A 46 -4.37 -0.43 -31.68
N LEU A 47 -4.28 0.57 -30.79
CA LEU A 47 -3.50 0.44 -29.54
C LEU A 47 -4.06 -0.65 -28.62
N MET A 48 -5.37 -0.81 -28.55
CA MET A 48 -6.02 -1.87 -27.78
C MET A 48 -5.70 -3.26 -28.36
N ARG A 49 -5.79 -3.43 -29.69
CA ARG A 49 -5.41 -4.66 -30.39
C ARG A 49 -3.93 -4.99 -30.23
N LEU A 50 -3.06 -3.99 -30.31
CA LEU A 50 -1.63 -4.17 -30.04
C LEU A 50 -1.36 -4.59 -28.59
N ALA A 51 -2.12 -4.06 -27.63
CA ALA A 51 -2.03 -4.48 -26.23
C ALA A 51 -2.39 -5.97 -26.07
N GLU A 52 -3.43 -6.45 -26.74
CA GLU A 52 -3.82 -7.86 -26.77
C GLU A 52 -2.74 -8.75 -27.41
N ILE A 53 -2.22 -8.35 -28.59
CA ILE A 53 -1.16 -9.08 -29.31
C ILE A 53 0.10 -9.22 -28.44
N TYR A 54 0.44 -8.16 -27.70
CA TYR A 54 1.61 -8.16 -26.80
C TYR A 54 1.31 -8.72 -25.41
N GLY A 55 0.06 -9.11 -25.11
CA GLY A 55 -0.35 -9.66 -23.82
C GLY A 55 -0.13 -8.68 -22.67
N THR A 56 -0.42 -7.40 -22.91
CA THR A 56 -0.31 -6.32 -21.95
C THR A 56 -1.60 -5.51 -21.90
N ASP A 57 -1.68 -4.54 -21.01
CA ASP A 57 -2.78 -3.57 -20.97
C ASP A 57 -2.42 -2.31 -21.80
N LEU A 58 -3.41 -1.48 -22.09
CA LEU A 58 -3.22 -0.23 -22.82
C LEU A 58 -2.17 0.68 -22.14
N ASN A 59 -2.11 0.66 -20.81
CA ASN A 59 -1.09 1.42 -20.06
C ASN A 59 0.33 0.89 -20.33
N GLY A 60 0.50 -0.43 -20.50
CA GLY A 60 1.77 -1.04 -20.88
C GLY A 60 2.23 -0.57 -22.25
N VAL A 61 1.31 -0.41 -23.20
CA VAL A 61 1.61 0.11 -24.54
C VAL A 61 1.94 1.61 -24.49
N LEU A 62 1.16 2.41 -23.76
CA LEU A 62 1.34 3.85 -23.68
C LEU A 62 2.61 4.27 -22.92
N TYR A 63 2.87 3.63 -21.80
CA TYR A 63 3.93 4.02 -20.85
C TYR A 63 5.12 3.07 -20.82
N GLY A 64 5.01 1.89 -21.43
CA GLY A 64 6.05 0.87 -21.49
C GLY A 64 6.21 0.05 -20.19
N PRO A 65 6.85 -1.14 -20.30
CA PRO A 65 7.04 -2.04 -19.17
C PRO A 65 7.98 -1.47 -18.10
N GLN A 66 8.96 -0.66 -18.50
CA GLN A 66 9.91 -0.03 -17.56
C GLN A 66 9.25 1.04 -16.70
N ASP A 67 8.34 1.85 -17.23
CA ASP A 67 7.60 2.84 -16.47
C ASP A 67 6.62 2.19 -15.49
N ARG A 68 6.01 1.06 -15.87
CA ARG A 68 5.18 0.28 -14.96
C ARG A 68 5.99 -0.25 -13.77
N GLN A 69 7.19 -0.81 -14.02
CA GLN A 69 8.06 -1.28 -12.96
C GLN A 69 8.57 -0.15 -12.06
N ARG A 70 8.86 1.03 -12.64
CA ARG A 70 9.29 2.22 -11.90
C ARG A 70 8.18 2.74 -10.98
N ARG A 71 6.93 2.79 -11.47
CA ARG A 71 5.76 3.20 -10.68
C ARG A 71 5.46 2.20 -9.57
N LEU A 72 5.53 0.89 -9.87
CA LEU A 72 5.39 -0.16 -8.87
C LEU A 72 6.45 -0.04 -7.78
N ARG A 73 7.71 0.16 -8.15
CA ARG A 73 8.80 0.37 -7.19
C ARG A 73 8.55 1.60 -6.32
N GLY A 74 8.17 2.73 -6.92
CA GLY A 74 7.81 3.93 -6.17
C GLY A 74 6.68 3.71 -5.17
N PHE A 75 5.62 3.03 -5.59
CA PHE A 75 4.51 2.67 -4.70
C PHE A 75 4.95 1.75 -3.56
N VAL A 76 5.71 0.71 -3.86
CA VAL A 76 6.22 -0.24 -2.86
C VAL A 76 7.16 0.48 -1.87
N THR A 77 8.03 1.36 -2.35
CA THR A 77 8.92 2.15 -1.48
C THR A 77 8.11 3.06 -0.55
N ALA A 78 7.11 3.77 -1.07
CA ALA A 78 6.23 4.61 -0.25
C ALA A 78 5.47 3.78 0.80
N ALA A 79 4.99 2.59 0.42
CA ALA A 79 4.30 1.68 1.34
C ALA A 79 5.22 1.20 2.48
N TRP A 80 6.47 0.82 2.17
CA TRP A 80 7.45 0.44 3.18
C TRP A 80 7.85 1.62 4.09
N SER A 81 7.92 2.86 3.55
CA SER A 81 8.21 4.05 4.35
C SER A 81 7.09 4.32 5.37
N VAL A 82 5.83 4.27 4.94
CA VAL A 82 4.67 4.43 5.85
C VAL A 82 4.67 3.35 6.93
N LEU A 83 4.93 2.09 6.54
CA LEU A 83 5.04 0.98 7.49
C LEU A 83 6.16 1.23 8.51
N GLY A 84 7.37 1.54 8.04
CA GLY A 84 8.53 1.75 8.90
C GLY A 84 8.29 2.85 9.93
N ILE A 85 7.72 3.98 9.52
CA ILE A 85 7.40 5.09 10.42
C ILE A 85 6.35 4.65 11.44
N SER A 86 5.29 3.95 11.01
CA SER A 86 4.23 3.50 11.91
C SER A 86 4.72 2.49 12.94
N VAL A 87 5.57 1.54 12.53
CA VAL A 87 6.19 0.56 13.44
C VAL A 87 7.14 1.25 14.42
N PHE A 88 7.94 2.20 13.95
CA PHE A 88 8.84 2.96 14.82
C PHE A 88 8.06 3.73 15.88
N LEU A 89 7.00 4.45 15.51
CA LEU A 89 6.16 5.18 16.46
C LEU A 89 5.46 4.23 17.44
N ALA A 90 5.02 3.06 16.98
CA ALA A 90 4.43 2.04 17.85
C ALA A 90 5.45 1.51 18.88
N LEU A 91 6.70 1.29 18.47
CA LEU A 91 7.78 0.88 19.41
C LEU A 91 8.10 1.95 20.44
N VAL A 92 8.14 3.23 20.02
CA VAL A 92 8.34 4.35 20.94
C VAL A 92 7.18 4.46 21.93
N SER A 93 5.94 4.37 21.45
CA SER A 93 4.74 4.36 22.29
C SER A 93 4.79 3.21 23.31
N ALA A 94 5.14 2.02 22.87
CA ALA A 94 5.30 0.86 23.71
C ALA A 94 6.40 1.05 24.78
N ALA A 95 7.54 1.63 24.42
CA ALA A 95 8.64 1.89 25.35
C ALA A 95 8.24 2.89 26.45
N VAL A 96 7.52 3.96 26.10
CA VAL A 96 7.01 4.95 27.07
C VAL A 96 6.03 4.31 28.04
N TYR A 97 5.12 3.48 27.52
CA TYR A 97 4.16 2.74 28.33
C TYR A 97 4.85 1.80 29.33
N TRP A 98 5.80 0.99 28.85
CA TRP A 98 6.57 0.06 29.68
C TRP A 98 7.37 0.78 30.76
N TRP A 99 8.01 1.90 30.42
CA TRP A 99 8.74 2.72 31.37
C TRP A 99 7.82 3.20 32.51
N GLY A 100 6.63 3.70 32.17
CA GLY A 100 5.63 4.14 33.14
C GLY A 100 5.16 3.03 34.08
N HIS A 101 5.00 1.81 33.56
CA HIS A 101 4.52 0.67 34.35
C HIS A 101 5.61 0.05 35.23
N MET A 102 6.83 -0.07 34.71
CA MET A 102 7.93 -0.75 35.41
C MET A 102 8.56 0.12 36.49
N PHE A 103 8.73 1.42 36.24
CA PHE A 103 9.44 2.33 37.15
C PHE A 103 8.52 3.15 38.04
N LEU A 104 7.22 3.19 37.80
CA LEU A 104 6.23 3.90 38.60
C LEU A 104 5.05 3.00 38.98
N PRO A 105 5.27 1.89 39.72
CA PRO A 105 4.19 1.03 40.14
C PRO A 105 3.28 1.77 41.14
N LEU A 106 1.97 1.78 40.89
CA LEU A 106 0.99 2.24 41.87
C LEU A 106 0.68 1.08 42.81
N GLN A 107 0.96 1.22 44.10
CA GLN A 107 0.38 0.32 45.08
C GLN A 107 -1.10 0.62 45.26
N GLU A 108 -1.93 -0.40 45.22
CA GLU A 108 -3.34 -0.30 45.57
C GLU A 108 -3.46 0.07 47.06
N GLY A 109 -3.81 1.33 47.34
CA GLY A 109 -3.96 1.82 48.68
C GLY A 109 -4.31 3.32 48.73
N ARG A 110 -4.53 3.84 49.93
CA ARG A 110 -4.81 5.28 50.12
C ARG A 110 -3.64 6.11 49.61
N VAL A 111 -3.91 7.07 48.73
CA VAL A 111 -2.93 8.03 48.21
C VAL A 111 -2.41 8.85 49.33
N SER A 112 -1.19 8.59 49.81
CA SER A 112 -0.49 9.42 50.80
C SER A 112 0.08 10.67 50.13
N ALA A 113 0.40 11.70 50.93
CA ALA A 113 1.00 12.93 50.41
C ALA A 113 2.35 12.67 49.70
N GLU A 114 3.07 11.63 50.12
CA GLU A 114 4.32 11.19 49.51
C GLU A 114 4.16 10.58 48.12
N MET A 115 2.97 10.10 47.78
CA MET A 115 2.68 9.50 46.48
C MET A 115 2.28 10.53 45.40
N LYS A 116 1.98 11.79 45.78
CA LYS A 116 1.58 12.81 44.82
C LYS A 116 2.59 13.00 43.67
N PRO A 117 3.91 13.17 43.91
CA PRO A 117 4.87 13.38 42.83
C PRO A 117 5.01 12.16 41.90
N ILE A 118 4.78 10.95 42.43
CA ILE A 118 4.79 9.73 41.63
C ILE A 118 3.56 9.69 40.69
N LEU A 119 2.40 10.07 41.22
CA LEU A 119 1.14 10.14 40.46
C LEU A 119 1.22 11.20 39.36
N GLU A 120 1.76 12.39 39.65
CA GLU A 120 1.97 13.45 38.67
C GLU A 120 2.87 12.99 37.50
N ARG A 121 4.00 12.32 37.83
CA ARG A 121 4.88 11.76 36.80
C ARG A 121 4.20 10.68 35.96
N LYS A 122 3.36 9.84 36.56
CA LYS A 122 2.61 8.80 35.86
C LYS A 122 1.57 9.42 34.94
N MET A 123 0.86 10.46 35.36
CA MET A 123 -0.07 11.22 34.54
C MET A 123 0.66 11.86 33.35
N LEU A 124 1.80 12.51 33.58
CA LEU A 124 2.62 13.11 32.51
C LEU A 124 3.06 12.04 31.47
N LEU A 125 3.50 10.87 31.92
CA LEU A 125 3.90 9.78 31.01
C LEU A 125 2.71 9.25 30.21
N ASN A 126 1.53 9.18 30.85
CA ASN A 126 0.30 8.78 30.14
C ASN A 126 -0.09 9.83 29.10
N ASP A 127 0.03 11.12 29.39
CA ASP A 127 -0.26 12.19 28.42
C ASP A 127 0.72 12.15 27.25
N ILE A 128 2.01 11.92 27.49
CA ILE A 128 3.03 11.72 26.47
C ILE A 128 2.68 10.49 25.62
N TRP A 129 2.31 9.38 26.24
CA TRP A 129 1.90 8.16 25.54
C TRP A 129 0.69 8.41 24.65
N CYS A 130 -0.36 9.07 25.16
CA CYS A 130 -1.55 9.43 24.39
C CYS A 130 -1.22 10.35 23.19
N ALA A 131 -0.30 11.31 23.40
CA ALA A 131 0.14 12.21 22.34
C ALA A 131 0.88 11.44 21.22
N ILE A 132 1.80 10.54 21.58
CA ILE A 132 2.54 9.70 20.60
C ILE A 132 1.56 8.80 19.85
N ASP A 133 0.60 8.19 20.53
CA ASP A 133 -0.41 7.33 19.91
C ASP A 133 -1.32 8.11 18.94
N GLY A 134 -1.71 9.34 19.32
CA GLY A 134 -2.43 10.27 18.45
C GLY A 134 -1.63 10.67 17.20
N ILE A 135 -0.32 10.92 17.35
CA ILE A 135 0.57 11.20 16.22
C ILE A 135 0.67 9.97 15.29
N ASN A 136 0.89 8.79 15.87
CA ASN A 136 0.95 7.55 15.09
C ASN A 136 -0.34 7.30 14.31
N LEU A 137 -1.48 7.56 14.97
CA LEU A 137 -2.80 7.50 14.40
C LEU A 137 -2.91 8.37 13.14
N THR A 138 -2.51 9.62 13.26
CA THR A 138 -2.60 10.63 12.21
C THR A 138 -1.66 10.32 11.06
N VAL A 139 -0.40 9.99 11.36
CA VAL A 139 0.63 9.65 10.36
C VAL A 139 0.22 8.40 9.57
N THR A 140 -0.26 7.36 10.25
CA THR A 140 -0.72 6.14 9.59
C THR A 140 -1.94 6.38 8.72
N GLY A 141 -2.92 7.14 9.22
CA GLY A 141 -4.13 7.49 8.47
C GLY A 141 -3.81 8.29 7.21
N LEU A 142 -3.00 9.34 7.32
CA LEU A 142 -2.55 10.13 6.18
C LEU A 142 -1.70 9.30 5.21
N GLY A 143 -0.79 8.46 5.72
CA GLY A 143 0.02 7.57 4.91
C GLY A 143 -0.81 6.59 4.09
N LEU A 144 -1.83 5.98 4.69
CA LEU A 144 -2.76 5.09 4.00
C LEU A 144 -3.60 5.84 2.95
N LEU A 145 -4.03 7.08 3.24
CA LEU A 145 -4.73 7.93 2.29
C LEU A 145 -3.84 8.25 1.07
N VAL A 146 -2.59 8.62 1.30
CA VAL A 146 -1.62 8.88 0.22
C VAL A 146 -1.39 7.62 -0.61
N LEU A 147 -1.23 6.46 0.02
CA LEU A 147 -1.10 5.18 -0.69
C LEU A 147 -2.33 4.85 -1.53
N LEU A 148 -3.54 5.15 -1.03
CA LEU A 148 -4.78 4.97 -1.77
C LEU A 148 -4.82 5.88 -3.00
N VAL A 149 -4.49 7.17 -2.83
CA VAL A 149 -4.42 8.14 -3.94
C VAL A 149 -3.39 7.70 -4.98
N LEU A 150 -2.21 7.26 -4.55
CA LEU A 150 -1.19 6.73 -5.46
C LEU A 150 -1.66 5.47 -6.21
N LEU A 151 -2.36 4.56 -5.53
CA LEU A 151 -2.94 3.37 -6.14
C LEU A 151 -3.95 3.75 -7.25
N LEU A 152 -4.76 4.77 -7.00
CA LEU A 152 -5.75 5.25 -7.95
C LEU A 152 -5.10 6.02 -9.11
N ALA A 153 -4.21 6.98 -8.81
CA ALA A 153 -3.58 7.87 -9.77
C ALA A 153 -2.60 7.15 -10.70
N LEU A 154 -1.81 6.22 -10.16
CA LEU A 154 -0.82 5.48 -10.94
C LEU A 154 -1.42 4.30 -11.71
N CYS A 155 -2.71 4.01 -11.57
CA CYS A 155 -3.38 2.86 -12.16
C CYS A 155 -2.61 1.55 -11.95
N VAL A 156 -1.97 1.40 -10.79
CA VAL A 156 -1.15 0.23 -10.46
C VAL A 156 -2.08 -0.95 -10.19
N ASN A 157 -2.03 -1.93 -11.07
CA ASN A 157 -2.76 -3.19 -10.88
C ASN A 157 -1.87 -4.17 -10.11
N ILE A 158 -2.08 -4.25 -8.79
CA ILE A 158 -1.40 -5.21 -7.93
C ILE A 158 -2.29 -6.44 -7.81
N PRO A 159 -1.79 -7.66 -8.12
CA PRO A 159 -2.58 -8.87 -7.97
C PRO A 159 -3.03 -9.05 -6.50
N TRP A 160 -4.27 -9.47 -6.31
CA TRP A 160 -4.93 -9.59 -5.01
C TRP A 160 -4.13 -10.43 -4.00
N LYS A 161 -3.42 -11.48 -4.47
CA LYS A 161 -2.54 -12.31 -3.64
C LYS A 161 -1.42 -11.50 -2.98
N LYS A 162 -0.80 -10.57 -3.71
CA LYS A 162 0.25 -9.69 -3.15
C LYS A 162 -0.33 -8.68 -2.16
N LYS A 163 -1.55 -8.20 -2.36
CA LYS A 163 -2.24 -7.32 -1.40
C LYS A 163 -2.50 -8.05 -0.09
N LEU A 164 -2.99 -9.30 -0.15
CA LEU A 164 -3.22 -10.11 1.04
C LEU A 164 -1.92 -10.42 1.79
N ILE A 165 -0.85 -10.80 1.08
CA ILE A 165 0.46 -11.07 1.70
C ILE A 165 0.96 -9.81 2.41
N PHE A 166 0.92 -8.64 1.75
CA PHE A 166 1.36 -7.39 2.34
C PHE A 166 0.55 -7.01 3.58
N THR A 167 -0.78 -7.15 3.52
CA THR A 167 -1.68 -6.90 4.65
C THR A 167 -1.42 -7.89 5.80
N GLY A 168 -1.16 -9.16 5.48
CA GLY A 168 -0.81 -10.18 6.47
C GLY A 168 0.50 -9.91 7.19
N ILE A 169 1.53 -9.45 6.48
CA ILE A 169 2.82 -9.04 7.07
C ILE A 169 2.61 -7.83 8.00
N TRP A 170 1.82 -6.85 7.58
CA TRP A 170 1.49 -5.68 8.38
C TRP A 170 0.73 -6.06 9.66
N ALA A 171 -0.33 -6.83 9.53
CA ALA A 171 -1.14 -7.28 10.66
C ALA A 171 -0.30 -8.15 11.63
N GLY A 172 0.49 -9.08 11.09
CA GLY A 172 1.37 -9.94 11.88
C GLY A 172 2.46 -9.17 12.62
N GLY A 173 3.07 -8.16 11.97
CA GLY A 173 4.07 -7.29 12.61
C GLY A 173 3.50 -6.49 13.77
N ILE A 174 2.29 -5.94 13.60
CA ILE A 174 1.59 -5.20 14.65
C ILE A 174 1.22 -6.12 15.80
N LEU A 175 0.66 -7.31 15.52
CA LEU A 175 0.34 -8.30 16.54
C LEU A 175 1.59 -8.73 17.31
N ALA A 176 2.71 -8.97 16.64
CA ALA A 176 3.96 -9.37 17.30
C ALA A 176 4.47 -8.29 18.27
N VAL A 177 4.30 -7.01 17.94
CA VAL A 177 4.70 -5.90 18.83
C VAL A 177 3.72 -5.73 19.99
N THR A 178 2.44 -5.98 19.79
CA THR A 178 1.38 -5.67 20.78
C THR A 178 1.03 -6.83 21.69
N LEU A 179 1.23 -8.08 21.24
CA LEU A 179 0.88 -9.28 21.98
C LEU A 179 1.58 -9.37 23.36
N PRO A 180 2.90 -9.08 23.51
CA PRO A 180 3.54 -9.12 24.83
C PRO A 180 2.88 -8.18 25.84
N PHE A 181 2.40 -7.02 25.40
CA PHE A 181 1.74 -6.05 26.28
C PHE A 181 0.35 -6.52 26.70
N ALA A 182 -0.41 -7.09 25.77
CA ALA A 182 -1.73 -7.64 26.06
C ALA A 182 -1.70 -8.79 27.09
N LEU A 183 -0.58 -9.50 27.19
CA LEU A 183 -0.40 -10.63 28.10
C LEU A 183 0.12 -10.23 29.48
N THR A 184 0.74 -9.04 29.60
CA THR A 184 1.43 -8.62 30.85
C THR A 184 0.62 -7.68 31.72
N ASP A 185 -0.44 -7.06 31.21
CA ASP A 185 -1.25 -6.11 31.98
C ASP A 185 -2.67 -6.60 32.25
N PRO A 186 -2.98 -7.06 33.47
CA PRO A 186 -4.30 -7.51 33.84
C PRO A 186 -5.36 -6.39 33.91
N ALA A 187 -4.96 -5.12 34.01
CA ALA A 187 -5.88 -3.97 34.05
C ALA A 187 -6.39 -3.58 32.65
N PHE A 188 -5.60 -3.86 31.63
CA PHE A 188 -6.01 -3.72 30.24
C PHE A 188 -6.34 -5.12 29.69
N GLY A 189 -7.58 -5.56 29.81
CA GLY A 189 -7.98 -6.82 29.21
C GLY A 189 -7.56 -6.88 27.71
N PRO A 190 -7.33 -8.08 27.17
CA PRO A 190 -6.85 -8.27 25.79
C PRO A 190 -7.70 -7.56 24.73
N VAL A 191 -8.95 -7.22 25.06
CA VAL A 191 -9.88 -6.49 24.20
C VAL A 191 -9.49 -5.01 24.11
N ASN A 192 -9.12 -4.36 25.21
CA ASN A 192 -8.71 -2.94 25.20
C ASN A 192 -7.34 -2.74 24.54
N TYR A 193 -6.47 -3.74 24.65
CA TYR A 193 -5.16 -3.73 23.99
C TYR A 193 -5.22 -4.02 22.48
N LEU A 194 -6.15 -4.85 22.06
CA LEU A 194 -6.47 -5.06 20.64
C LEU A 194 -7.11 -3.81 20.03
N PHE A 195 -7.74 -2.94 20.83
CA PHE A 195 -8.44 -1.77 20.30
C PHE A 195 -7.54 -0.55 20.03
N THR A 196 -6.43 -0.34 20.72
CA THR A 196 -5.52 0.77 20.40
C THR A 196 -4.58 0.45 19.22
N PRO A 197 -3.92 -0.69 19.15
CA PRO A 197 -3.35 -1.22 17.92
C PRO A 197 -4.41 -1.80 16.98
N GLY A 198 -5.60 -2.15 17.47
CA GLY A 198 -6.78 -2.52 16.71
C GLY A 198 -7.27 -1.41 15.78
N LEU A 199 -7.15 -0.14 16.14
CA LEU A 199 -7.36 0.98 15.24
C LEU A 199 -6.36 0.95 14.07
N LEU A 200 -5.15 0.50 14.25
CA LEU A 200 -4.18 0.31 13.18
C LEU A 200 -4.54 -0.90 12.31
N ILE A 201 -4.95 -2.00 12.91
CA ILE A 201 -5.44 -3.21 12.21
C ILE A 201 -6.73 -2.90 11.46
N THR A 202 -7.69 -2.21 12.05
CA THR A 202 -8.94 -1.82 11.38
C THR A 202 -8.70 -0.90 10.20
N ARG A 203 -7.69 -0.03 10.24
CA ARG A 203 -7.30 0.82 9.12
C ARG A 203 -6.66 0.06 7.99
N ILE A 204 -5.76 -0.89 8.32
CA ILE A 204 -5.15 -1.76 7.32
C ILE A 204 -6.23 -2.60 6.64
N LEU A 205 -7.18 -3.14 7.40
CA LEU A 205 -8.33 -3.86 6.87
C LEU A 205 -9.23 -2.95 6.01
N PHE A 206 -9.48 -1.73 6.46
CA PHE A 206 -10.24 -0.74 5.68
C PHE A 206 -9.53 -0.41 4.36
N PHE A 207 -8.21 -0.14 4.39
CA PHE A 207 -7.42 0.08 3.19
C PHE A 207 -7.49 -1.11 2.23
N LEU A 208 -7.37 -2.35 2.76
CA LEU A 208 -7.49 -3.57 1.97
C LEU A 208 -8.88 -3.68 1.31
N LEU A 209 -9.95 -3.44 2.07
CA LEU A 209 -11.32 -3.47 1.57
C LEU A 209 -11.54 -2.45 0.46
N VAL A 210 -11.05 -1.22 0.63
CA VAL A 210 -11.14 -0.18 -0.39
C VAL A 210 -10.33 -0.56 -1.63
N ALA A 211 -9.10 -1.08 -1.46
CA ALA A 211 -8.27 -1.53 -2.57
C ALA A 211 -8.90 -2.69 -3.36
N LEU A 212 -9.54 -3.65 -2.67
CA LEU A 212 -10.28 -4.75 -3.29
C LEU A 212 -11.56 -4.25 -3.99
N ALA A 213 -12.28 -3.31 -3.38
CA ALA A 213 -13.46 -2.70 -4.00
C ALA A 213 -13.10 -1.95 -5.30
N VAL A 214 -12.00 -1.20 -5.30
CA VAL A 214 -11.49 -0.53 -6.51
C VAL A 214 -11.19 -1.55 -7.62
N ASP A 215 -10.55 -2.68 -7.29
CA ASP A 215 -10.28 -3.73 -8.26
C ASP A 215 -11.56 -4.36 -8.79
N PHE A 216 -12.53 -4.62 -7.92
CA PHE A 216 -13.83 -5.17 -8.31
C PHE A 216 -14.58 -4.24 -9.27
N PHE A 217 -14.64 -2.94 -8.97
CA PHE A 217 -15.29 -1.95 -9.85
C PHE A 217 -14.55 -1.78 -11.17
N ARG A 218 -13.21 -1.84 -11.19
CA ARG A 218 -12.42 -1.83 -12.42
C ARG A 218 -12.71 -3.06 -13.28
N ALA A 219 -12.74 -4.25 -12.69
CA ALA A 219 -13.06 -5.49 -13.38
C ALA A 219 -14.49 -5.49 -13.96
N ARG A 220 -15.47 -4.94 -13.22
CA ARG A 220 -16.84 -4.78 -13.72
C ARG A 220 -16.94 -3.78 -14.88
N ARG A 221 -16.19 -2.67 -14.84
CA ARG A 221 -16.16 -1.70 -15.95
C ARG A 221 -15.57 -2.29 -17.23
N GLN A 222 -14.55 -3.15 -17.10
CA GLN A 222 -13.98 -3.85 -18.25
C GLN A 222 -14.95 -4.85 -18.89
N LYS A 223 -15.77 -5.56 -18.08
CA LYS A 223 -16.78 -6.49 -18.58
C LYS A 223 -18.04 -5.81 -19.17
N ARG A 224 -18.25 -4.51 -18.89
CA ARG A 224 -19.40 -3.75 -19.41
C ARG A 224 -19.12 -2.94 -20.68
N LYS A 225 -17.91 -2.98 -21.23
CA LYS A 225 -17.67 -2.46 -22.58
C LYS A 225 -18.19 -3.54 -23.54
N PRO A 226 -19.26 -3.28 -24.29
CA PRO A 226 -19.72 -4.19 -25.34
C PRO A 226 -18.63 -4.30 -26.40
N GLU A 227 -18.50 -5.49 -26.97
CA GLU A 227 -17.72 -5.78 -28.18
C GLU A 227 -18.12 -4.87 -29.33
#